data_a9730adaa7d5e4521f852500a8694a5d
#
_entry.id   a9730adaa7d5e4521f852500a8694a5d
#
_cell.length_a   1.000
_cell.length_b   1.000
_cell.length_c   1.000
_cell.angle_alpha   90.00
_cell.angle_beta   90.00
_cell.angle_gamma   90.00
#
_symmetry.space_group_name_H-M   'P 1'
#
loop_
_entity.id
_entity.type
_entity.pdbx_description
1 polymer ?
#
loop_
_entity_poly.entity_id
_entity_poly.type
_entity_poly.pdbx_seq_one_letter_code
_entity_poly.pdbx_strand_id
1 'polypeptide(L)' 'MSSELLMAYDEYCVDCHAEGIVPKPFWAWLWEGDE' A
#
# COMPACT_ATOMS: atom_id res chain seq x y z
N MET A 1 -8.85 -5.43 14.38
CA MET A 1 -7.65 -4.89 13.79
C MET A 1 -7.07 -5.83 12.79
N SER A 2 -6.84 -5.31 11.65
CA SER A 2 -6.44 -6.17 10.54
C SER A 2 -4.98 -5.96 10.22
N SER A 3 -4.12 -6.78 10.83
CA SER A 3 -2.71 -6.71 10.49
C SER A 3 -2.47 -7.17 9.06
N GLU A 4 -3.41 -7.92 8.49
CA GLU A 4 -3.30 -8.31 7.09
C GLU A 4 -3.35 -7.11 6.18
N LEU A 5 -4.17 -6.14 6.51
CA LEU A 5 -4.27 -4.93 5.70
C LEU A 5 -2.97 -4.15 5.75
N LEU A 6 -2.37 -4.08 6.93
CA LEU A 6 -1.10 -3.37 7.06
C LEU A 6 0.00 -4.10 6.31
N MET A 7 -0.04 -5.42 6.32
CA MET A 7 0.96 -6.19 5.58
C MET A 7 0.82 -5.99 4.09
N ALA A 8 -0.41 -5.92 3.62
CA ALA A 8 -0.65 -5.68 2.20
C ALA A 8 -0.12 -4.33 1.78
N TYR A 9 -0.33 -3.32 2.60
CA TYR A 9 0.17 -2.00 2.30
C TYR A 9 1.70 -1.98 2.32
N ASP A 10 2.28 -2.72 3.27
CA ASP A 10 3.73 -2.79 3.36
C ASP A 10 4.34 -3.38 2.10
N GLU A 11 3.73 -4.42 1.58
CA GLU A 11 4.21 -5.03 0.35
C GLU A 11 4.05 -4.08 -0.83
N TYR A 12 2.97 -3.32 -0.82
CA TYR A 12 2.76 -2.33 -1.86
C TYR A 12 3.86 -1.29 -1.84
N CYS A 13 4.26 -0.86 -0.64
CA CYS A 13 5.33 0.13 -0.52
C CYS A 13 6.65 -0.43 -1.03
N VAL A 14 6.93 -1.69 -0.72
CA VAL A 14 8.15 -2.32 -1.20
C VAL A 14 8.16 -2.39 -2.72
N ASP A 15 7.01 -2.72 -3.30
CA ASP A 15 6.89 -2.79 -4.74
C ASP A 15 7.16 -1.44 -5.39
N CYS A 16 6.56 -0.40 -4.83
CA CYS A 16 6.77 0.96 -5.35
C CYS A 16 8.24 1.35 -5.23
N HIS A 17 8.84 0.99 -4.12
CA HIS A 17 10.25 1.34 -3.90
C HIS A 17 11.14 0.67 -4.93
N ALA A 18 10.82 -0.56 -5.25
CA ALA A 18 11.61 -1.31 -6.24
C ALA A 18 11.50 -0.69 -7.62
N GLU A 19 10.36 -0.06 -7.92
CA GLU A 19 10.17 0.57 -9.21
C GLU A 19 10.53 2.05 -9.21
N GLY A 20 10.98 2.56 -8.08
CA GLY A 20 11.35 3.96 -7.98
C GLY A 20 10.15 4.89 -7.95
N ILE A 21 9.03 4.40 -7.46
CA ILE A 21 7.81 5.18 -7.39
C ILE A 21 7.51 5.50 -5.93
N VAL A 22 7.01 6.71 -5.70
CA VAL A 22 6.61 7.10 -4.36
C VAL A 22 5.25 6.46 -4.06
N PRO A 23 5.14 5.65 -3.01
CA PRO A 23 3.87 5.00 -2.68
C PRO A 23 2.85 6.01 -2.20
N LYS A 24 1.59 5.72 -2.46
CA LYS A 24 0.51 6.56 -1.99
C LYS A 24 0.37 6.43 -0.48
N PRO A 25 -0.19 7.45 0.17
CA PRO A 25 -0.47 7.31 1.60
C PRO A 25 -1.48 6.19 1.83
N PHE A 26 -1.46 5.66 3.05
CA PHE A 26 -2.29 4.51 3.38
C PHE A 26 -3.77 4.75 3.03
N TRP A 27 -4.28 5.93 3.36
CA TRP A 27 -5.69 6.21 3.12
C TRP A 27 -6.00 6.24 1.62
N ALA A 28 -5.09 6.77 0.83
CA ALA A 28 -5.31 6.85 -0.62
C ALA A 28 -5.23 5.47 -1.25
N TRP A 29 -4.27 4.67 -0.80
CA TRP A 29 -4.11 3.31 -1.29
C TRP A 29 -5.34 2.46 -0.93
N LEU A 30 -5.85 2.67 0.27
CA LEU A 30 -7.02 1.93 0.73
C LEU A 30 -8.23 2.28 -0.12
N TRP A 31 -8.37 3.53 -0.46
CA TRP A 31 -9.48 4.00 -1.29
C TRP A 31 -9.46 3.36 -2.67
N GLU A 32 -8.31 3.40 -3.30
CA GLU A 32 -8.20 2.92 -4.67
C GLU A 32 -8.20 1.41 -4.75
N GLY A 33 -7.77 0.76 -3.69
CA GLY A 33 -7.78 -0.68 -3.67
C GLY A 33 -9.15 -1.28 -3.38
N ASP A 34 -10.05 -0.46 -2.93
CA ASP A 34 -11.40 -0.92 -2.57
C ASP A 34 -12.35 -0.63 -3.72
N GLU A 35 -12.43 -1.54 -4.59
CA GLU A 35 -13.27 -1.41 -5.78
C GLU A 35 -14.67 -1.90 -5.54
#